data_4a3a84b7d19a99cf9c433cad7f7b8bf6
#
_entry.id   4a3a84b7d19a99cf9c433cad7f7b8bf6
#
_cell.length_a   1.000
_cell.length_b   1.000
_cell.length_c   1.000
_cell.angle_alpha   90.00
_cell.angle_beta   90.00
_cell.angle_gamma   90.00
#
_symmetry.space_group_name_H-M   'P 1'
#
loop_
_entity.id
_entity.type
_entity.pdbx_description
1 polymer ?
#
loop_
_entity_poly.entity_id
_entity_poly.type
_entity_poly.pdbx_seq_one_letter_code
_entity_poly.pdbx_strand_id
1 'polypeptide(L)'
;MTGFAFSQQVAPSVQTLVIMPFENRSSAPGLEWISESFPEILGQRMASQDFYVLGREYRLHADDRAGIPAGIHPSRATLYRVAEQMDVDYAVLGSYSFDGQTFSAGAQVLDMKQRRLSPELKESGPLPKLLQVQAALAWDLLRALRPDYTTSRDGFMAAAPPLRLDAFENYIRGLTALTEADKLQRLRTAIRLNPSYSEAMLELGKTYFEAHDYDAAANWLARIPGSDPLAREANFFLGLASYYQGNFPRAEAAFRALMEQFPLTEVYNNLGVVSARLGKAEARQWFQKAVDADPSDPDYRFNLGLALLHEGDREGASRQLRECLALRSDDNEAKSLLATIGGQAASPAEVKPTGTAGASPATVKTPQERIKRNYDEAAFRELAVETQNASESRLTKLDARSHAAYHLQHGHDLLAKGFPAEAEKELREAVELDAGNALAHADLADALDLNHDAAGAHAESDAALRLTPSASVYVVLARINLRDNNRDGAAGLLNRALQLDPSNVEALALKQRMESKADTVPQNTRKQ
;
A
#
# COMPACT_ATOMS: atom_id res chain seq x y z
N MET A 1 -3.32 -51.02 -0.05
CA MET A 1 -3.42 -49.74 0.68
C MET A 1 -2.19 -48.92 0.34
N THR A 2 -2.30 -48.11 -0.69
CA THR A 2 -1.25 -47.15 -1.11
C THR A 2 -1.69 -45.77 -0.66
N GLY A 3 -1.06 -45.28 0.42
CA GLY A 3 -1.29 -43.94 0.92
C GLY A 3 -0.70 -42.92 -0.03
N PHE A 4 -1.55 -42.10 -0.60
CA PHE A 4 -1.13 -40.87 -1.27
C PHE A 4 -0.72 -39.87 -0.16
N ALA A 5 0.57 -39.58 -0.08
CA ALA A 5 1.06 -38.46 0.69
C ALA A 5 0.70 -37.17 -0.09
N PHE A 6 -0.29 -36.45 0.37
CA PHE A 6 -0.52 -35.06 -0.06
C PHE A 6 0.67 -34.23 0.43
N SER A 7 1.51 -33.80 -0.47
CA SER A 7 2.47 -32.74 -0.22
C SER A 7 1.63 -31.47 0.00
N GLN A 8 1.59 -30.99 1.24
CA GLN A 8 1.11 -29.64 1.55
C GLN A 8 2.03 -28.66 0.77
N GLN A 9 1.54 -28.12 -0.31
CA GLN A 9 2.11 -26.92 -0.91
C GLN A 9 1.74 -25.76 0.05
N VAL A 10 2.70 -25.40 0.92
CA VAL A 10 2.64 -24.15 1.66
C VAL A 10 2.57 -23.04 0.62
N ALA A 11 1.55 -22.20 0.69
CA ALA A 11 1.45 -21.02 -0.18
C ALA A 11 2.78 -20.25 -0.10
N PRO A 12 3.36 -19.83 -1.22
CA PRO A 12 4.64 -19.16 -1.21
C PRO A 12 4.51 -17.84 -0.42
N SER A 13 5.15 -17.79 0.74
CA SER A 13 5.29 -16.53 1.49
C SER A 13 6.00 -15.51 0.59
N VAL A 14 5.48 -14.28 0.55
CA VAL A 14 6.15 -13.16 -0.15
C VAL A 14 7.58 -13.07 0.37
N GLN A 15 8.55 -13.19 -0.53
CA GLN A 15 9.96 -13.17 -0.16
C GLN A 15 10.51 -11.75 -0.19
N THR A 16 11.30 -11.39 0.82
CA THR A 16 11.92 -10.07 0.91
C THR A 16 13.25 -10.04 0.17
N LEU A 17 13.44 -8.98 -0.60
CA LEU A 17 14.62 -8.79 -1.44
C LEU A 17 15.19 -7.39 -1.23
N VAL A 18 16.50 -7.28 -1.04
CA VAL A 18 17.22 -6.01 -1.11
C VAL A 18 18.22 -6.00 -2.27
N ILE A 19 18.29 -4.90 -2.99
CA ILE A 19 19.29 -4.71 -4.06
C ILE A 19 20.28 -3.65 -3.58
N MET A 20 21.54 -4.05 -3.45
CA MET A 20 22.60 -3.15 -3.02
C MET A 20 23.12 -2.30 -4.19
N PRO A 21 23.64 -1.09 -3.94
CA PRO A 21 24.33 -0.30 -4.96
C PRO A 21 25.48 -1.10 -5.57
N PHE A 22 25.56 -1.08 -6.91
CA PHE A 22 26.60 -1.84 -7.61
C PHE A 22 27.96 -1.15 -7.55
N GLU A 23 29.01 -1.95 -7.35
CA GLU A 23 30.39 -1.49 -7.31
C GLU A 23 30.83 -0.98 -8.69
N ASN A 24 31.31 0.26 -8.77
CA ASN A 24 31.92 0.80 -9.99
C ASN A 24 33.35 0.29 -10.13
N ARG A 25 33.62 -0.51 -11.15
CA ARG A 25 34.95 -1.02 -11.51
C ARG A 25 35.56 -0.32 -12.72
N SER A 26 34.92 0.74 -13.21
CA SER A 26 35.42 1.53 -14.32
C SER A 26 36.33 2.65 -13.82
N SER A 27 37.34 2.99 -14.65
CA SER A 27 38.14 4.19 -14.44
C SER A 27 37.58 5.45 -15.11
N ALA A 28 36.47 5.32 -15.84
CA ALA A 28 35.83 6.44 -16.52
C ALA A 28 35.10 7.35 -15.49
N PRO A 29 35.38 8.66 -15.49
CA PRO A 29 34.76 9.58 -14.55
C PRO A 29 33.26 9.83 -14.90
N GLY A 30 32.49 10.22 -13.91
CA GLY A 30 31.10 10.64 -14.10
C GLY A 30 30.08 9.52 -14.18
N LEU A 31 30.50 8.27 -13.94
CA LEU A 31 29.64 7.07 -13.95
C LEU A 31 29.21 6.61 -12.55
N GLU A 32 29.59 7.33 -11.50
CA GLU A 32 29.33 6.96 -10.09
C GLU A 32 27.83 6.84 -9.80
N TRP A 33 27.01 7.65 -10.45
CA TRP A 33 25.54 7.62 -10.31
C TRP A 33 24.93 6.28 -10.74
N ILE A 34 25.59 5.54 -11.63
CA ILE A 34 25.12 4.23 -12.11
C ILE A 34 25.05 3.21 -10.96
N SER A 35 25.91 3.36 -9.94
CA SER A 35 25.88 2.51 -8.74
C SER A 35 24.47 2.43 -8.13
N GLU A 36 23.86 3.58 -7.88
CA GLU A 36 22.53 3.69 -7.27
C GLU A 36 21.39 3.46 -8.28
N SER A 37 21.67 3.52 -9.58
CA SER A 37 20.67 3.26 -10.62
C SER A 37 20.20 1.79 -10.67
N PHE A 38 21.05 0.84 -10.24
CA PHE A 38 20.69 -0.58 -10.22
C PHE A 38 19.59 -0.90 -9.20
N PRO A 39 19.68 -0.50 -7.91
CA PRO A 39 18.58 -0.68 -6.98
C PRO A 39 17.24 -0.15 -7.50
N GLU A 40 17.24 1.01 -8.12
CA GLU A 40 16.01 1.64 -8.64
C GLU A 40 15.40 0.82 -9.78
N ILE A 41 16.16 0.52 -10.84
CA ILE A 41 15.61 -0.21 -12.00
C ILE A 41 15.34 -1.68 -11.66
N LEU A 42 16.27 -2.36 -11.00
CA LEU A 42 16.05 -3.77 -10.66
C LEU A 42 14.91 -3.90 -9.64
N GLY A 43 14.84 -2.99 -8.66
CA GLY A 43 13.78 -2.98 -7.66
C GLY A 43 12.41 -2.84 -8.30
N GLN A 44 12.24 -1.84 -9.16
CA GLN A 44 11.00 -1.61 -9.89
C GLN A 44 10.61 -2.80 -10.78
N ARG A 45 11.60 -3.45 -11.41
CA ARG A 45 11.37 -4.55 -12.36
C ARG A 45 11.16 -5.90 -11.69
N MET A 46 11.69 -6.10 -10.49
CA MET A 46 11.62 -7.37 -9.74
C MET A 46 10.48 -7.38 -8.72
N ALA A 47 9.97 -6.22 -8.33
CA ALA A 47 8.80 -6.13 -7.45
C ALA A 47 7.60 -6.86 -8.08
N SER A 48 7.00 -7.78 -7.34
CA SER A 48 5.91 -8.65 -7.80
C SER A 48 5.11 -9.18 -6.60
N GLN A 49 4.12 -10.00 -6.84
CA GLN A 49 3.40 -10.71 -5.78
C GLN A 49 4.29 -11.69 -5.00
N ASP A 50 5.38 -12.16 -5.61
CA ASP A 50 6.31 -13.11 -5.00
C ASP A 50 7.47 -12.43 -4.27
N PHE A 51 7.83 -11.21 -4.69
CA PHE A 51 8.97 -10.48 -4.15
C PHE A 51 8.58 -9.08 -3.68
N TYR A 52 8.78 -8.84 -2.39
CA TYR A 52 8.77 -7.50 -1.83
C TYR A 52 10.20 -6.94 -1.84
N VAL A 53 10.43 -5.92 -2.67
CA VAL A 53 11.75 -5.29 -2.77
C VAL A 53 11.83 -4.12 -1.81
N LEU A 54 12.75 -4.21 -0.84
CA LEU A 54 13.02 -3.15 0.12
C LEU A 54 13.65 -1.94 -0.57
N GLY A 55 13.00 -0.79 -0.41
CA GLY A 55 13.39 0.45 -1.06
C GLY A 55 14.66 1.10 -0.47
N ARG A 56 15.06 2.22 -1.08
CA ARG A 56 16.27 2.97 -0.72
C ARG A 56 16.25 3.45 0.75
N GLU A 57 15.12 3.88 1.27
CA GLU A 57 15.01 4.40 2.64
C GLU A 57 15.37 3.34 3.69
N TYR A 58 14.87 2.12 3.53
CA TYR A 58 15.21 0.99 4.42
C TYR A 58 16.71 0.69 4.40
N ARG A 59 17.31 0.73 3.22
CA ARG A 59 18.74 0.49 3.05
C ARG A 59 19.57 1.59 3.73
N LEU A 60 19.21 2.86 3.53
CA LEU A 60 19.88 3.99 4.19
C LEU A 60 19.78 3.92 5.72
N HIS A 61 18.63 3.53 6.27
CA HIS A 61 18.48 3.32 7.71
C HIS A 61 19.36 2.16 8.22
N ALA A 62 19.51 1.09 7.43
CA ALA A 62 20.39 -0.02 7.80
C ALA A 62 21.86 0.38 7.72
N ASP A 63 22.26 1.15 6.71
CA ASP A 63 23.61 1.70 6.56
C ASP A 63 23.96 2.62 7.74
N ASP A 64 23.04 3.51 8.14
CA ASP A 64 23.21 4.41 9.30
C ASP A 64 23.38 3.62 10.61
N ARG A 65 22.54 2.62 10.85
CA ARG A 65 22.67 1.72 12.01
C ARG A 65 23.97 0.94 12.01
N ALA A 66 24.48 0.59 10.83
CA ALA A 66 25.77 -0.10 10.66
C ALA A 66 26.97 0.85 10.73
N GLY A 67 26.74 2.16 10.86
CA GLY A 67 27.77 3.19 10.88
C GLY A 67 28.51 3.35 9.54
N ILE A 68 27.82 3.12 8.42
CA ILE A 68 28.40 3.24 7.07
C ILE A 68 28.16 4.67 6.58
N PRO A 69 29.22 5.47 6.37
CA PRO A 69 29.05 6.84 5.86
C PRO A 69 28.53 6.85 4.43
N ALA A 70 27.74 7.86 4.09
CA ALA A 70 27.25 8.06 2.74
C ALA A 70 28.40 8.15 1.72
N GLY A 71 28.25 7.50 0.57
CA GLY A 71 29.24 7.50 -0.52
C GLY A 71 30.42 6.54 -0.35
N ILE A 72 30.45 5.75 0.73
CA ILE A 72 31.42 4.67 0.90
C ILE A 72 30.81 3.36 0.36
N HIS A 73 31.59 2.64 -0.45
CA HIS A 73 31.23 1.30 -0.88
C HIS A 73 31.73 0.27 0.16
N PRO A 74 30.83 -0.33 0.94
CA PRO A 74 31.22 -1.27 1.97
C PRO A 74 31.72 -2.58 1.36
N SER A 75 32.52 -3.32 2.13
CA SER A 75 32.96 -4.65 1.73
C SER A 75 31.79 -5.63 1.61
N ARG A 76 31.96 -6.72 0.84
CA ARG A 76 30.92 -7.77 0.74
C ARG A 76 30.50 -8.33 2.11
N ALA A 77 31.44 -8.44 3.06
CA ALA A 77 31.15 -8.89 4.41
C ALA A 77 30.30 -7.87 5.20
N THR A 78 30.50 -6.59 4.95
CA THR A 78 29.69 -5.51 5.53
C THR A 78 28.29 -5.50 4.91
N LEU A 79 28.18 -5.64 3.58
CA LEU A 79 26.90 -5.75 2.88
C LEU A 79 26.08 -6.95 3.36
N TYR A 80 26.75 -8.09 3.63
CA TYR A 80 26.09 -9.25 4.25
C TYR A 80 25.48 -8.89 5.61
N ARG A 81 26.25 -8.21 6.48
CA ARG A 81 25.73 -7.80 7.80
C ARG A 81 24.59 -6.80 7.71
N VAL A 82 24.64 -5.88 6.74
CA VAL A 82 23.54 -4.93 6.49
C VAL A 82 22.29 -5.70 6.07
N ALA A 83 22.41 -6.63 5.12
CA ALA A 83 21.28 -7.46 4.69
C ALA A 83 20.73 -8.34 5.83
N GLU A 84 21.59 -8.88 6.70
CA GLU A 84 21.18 -9.63 7.89
C GLU A 84 20.42 -8.75 8.89
N GLN A 85 20.83 -7.49 9.09
CA GLN A 85 20.12 -6.53 9.94
C GLN A 85 18.78 -6.08 9.35
N MET A 86 18.60 -6.18 8.03
CA MET A 86 17.35 -5.88 7.33
C MET A 86 16.38 -7.06 7.33
N ASP A 87 16.80 -8.24 7.83
CA ASP A 87 16.01 -9.48 7.89
C ASP A 87 15.39 -9.86 6.54
N VAL A 88 16.18 -9.77 5.47
CA VAL A 88 15.74 -10.10 4.11
C VAL A 88 16.02 -11.57 3.76
N ASP A 89 15.19 -12.15 2.88
CA ASP A 89 15.43 -13.50 2.35
C ASP A 89 16.57 -13.53 1.34
N TYR A 90 16.66 -12.47 0.51
CA TYR A 90 17.68 -12.35 -0.54
C TYR A 90 18.32 -10.98 -0.59
N ALA A 91 19.61 -10.95 -0.92
CA ALA A 91 20.32 -9.71 -1.27
C ALA A 91 20.97 -9.84 -2.65
N VAL A 92 20.76 -8.86 -3.51
CA VAL A 92 21.45 -8.76 -4.81
C VAL A 92 22.68 -7.90 -4.65
N LEU A 93 23.84 -8.47 -4.99
CA LEU A 93 25.14 -7.82 -4.99
C LEU A 93 25.66 -7.76 -6.43
N GLY A 94 26.25 -6.65 -6.84
CA GLY A 94 26.74 -6.53 -8.21
C GLY A 94 27.88 -5.55 -8.40
N SER A 95 28.38 -5.53 -9.63
CA SER A 95 29.39 -4.57 -10.07
C SER A 95 29.17 -4.26 -11.55
N TYR A 96 29.69 -3.12 -11.98
CA TYR A 96 29.71 -2.72 -13.39
C TYR A 96 31.06 -2.15 -13.80
N SER A 97 31.33 -2.17 -15.09
CA SER A 97 32.49 -1.58 -15.70
C SER A 97 32.16 -0.99 -17.08
N PHE A 98 32.95 -0.03 -17.50
CA PHE A 98 32.86 0.57 -18.83
C PHE A 98 34.28 0.78 -19.38
N ASP A 99 34.57 0.23 -20.55
CA ASP A 99 35.87 0.28 -21.20
C ASP A 99 36.02 1.39 -22.26
N GLY A 100 35.02 2.27 -22.35
CA GLY A 100 34.92 3.32 -23.36
C GLY A 100 34.04 2.98 -24.55
N GLN A 101 33.65 1.70 -24.73
CA GLN A 101 32.75 1.22 -25.77
C GLN A 101 31.61 0.38 -25.21
N THR A 102 31.94 -0.58 -24.36
CA THR A 102 31.02 -1.56 -23.81
C THR A 102 30.82 -1.33 -22.33
N PHE A 103 29.57 -1.18 -21.94
CA PHE A 103 29.14 -1.24 -20.55
C PHE A 103 28.82 -2.69 -20.21
N SER A 104 29.38 -3.17 -19.10
CA SER A 104 29.15 -4.54 -18.60
C SER A 104 28.74 -4.50 -17.14
N ALA A 105 27.71 -5.26 -16.77
CA ALA A 105 27.24 -5.40 -15.41
C ALA A 105 27.16 -6.88 -15.03
N GLY A 106 27.51 -7.20 -13.79
CA GLY A 106 27.39 -8.54 -13.23
C GLY A 106 26.69 -8.49 -11.88
N ALA A 107 25.79 -9.45 -11.61
CA ALA A 107 25.07 -9.57 -10.37
C ALA A 107 25.07 -11.00 -9.83
N GLN A 108 24.97 -11.12 -8.51
CA GLN A 108 24.83 -12.38 -7.79
C GLN A 108 23.72 -12.23 -6.74
N VAL A 109 22.95 -13.29 -6.54
CA VAL A 109 21.96 -13.37 -5.46
C VAL A 109 22.58 -14.07 -4.26
N LEU A 110 22.51 -13.44 -3.11
CA LEU A 110 22.85 -14.02 -1.83
C LEU A 110 21.56 -14.51 -1.16
N ASP A 111 21.41 -15.81 -1.02
CA ASP A 111 20.37 -16.44 -0.21
C ASP A 111 20.78 -16.34 1.27
N MET A 112 20.02 -15.57 2.04
CA MET A 112 20.33 -15.28 3.45
C MET A 112 20.06 -16.49 4.35
N LYS A 113 19.05 -17.32 4.03
CA LYS A 113 18.72 -18.54 4.78
C LYS A 113 19.75 -19.64 4.56
N GLN A 114 20.12 -19.90 3.28
CA GLN A 114 21.09 -20.93 2.93
C GLN A 114 22.54 -20.44 3.04
N ARG A 115 22.75 -19.14 3.21
CA ARG A 115 24.07 -18.47 3.21
C ARG A 115 24.88 -18.80 1.96
N ARG A 116 24.21 -18.84 0.82
CA ARG A 116 24.78 -19.24 -0.46
C ARG A 116 24.71 -18.12 -1.49
N LEU A 117 25.82 -17.88 -2.18
CA LEU A 117 25.89 -16.95 -3.27
C LEU A 117 25.65 -17.69 -4.60
N SER A 118 24.80 -17.13 -5.46
CA SER A 118 24.54 -17.69 -6.79
C SER A 118 25.75 -17.53 -7.72
N PRO A 119 25.78 -18.28 -8.85
CA PRO A 119 26.66 -17.92 -9.97
C PRO A 119 26.43 -16.48 -10.40
N GLU A 120 27.48 -15.85 -10.95
CA GLU A 120 27.38 -14.48 -11.45
C GLU A 120 26.64 -14.46 -12.79
N LEU A 121 25.58 -13.65 -12.84
CA LEU A 121 24.83 -13.33 -14.04
C LEU A 121 25.41 -12.07 -14.67
N LYS A 122 25.58 -12.05 -16.00
CA LYS A 122 26.26 -10.95 -16.70
C LYS A 122 25.47 -10.49 -17.90
N GLU A 123 25.37 -9.17 -18.02
CA GLU A 123 24.79 -8.49 -19.17
C GLU A 123 25.71 -7.37 -19.65
N SER A 124 25.66 -7.09 -20.94
CA SER A 124 26.50 -6.03 -21.53
C SER A 124 25.84 -5.40 -22.74
N GLY A 125 26.26 -4.17 -23.05
CA GLY A 125 25.78 -3.41 -24.19
C GLY A 125 26.41 -2.03 -24.25
N PRO A 126 26.10 -1.22 -25.28
CA PRO A 126 26.58 0.16 -25.33
C PRO A 126 25.94 1.00 -24.22
N LEU A 127 26.70 1.94 -23.63
CA LEU A 127 26.25 2.78 -22.50
C LEU A 127 24.92 3.50 -22.75
N PRO A 128 24.57 3.99 -23.96
CA PRO A 128 23.25 4.55 -24.23
C PRO A 128 22.08 3.56 -24.04
N LYS A 129 22.35 2.26 -24.01
CA LYS A 129 21.38 1.20 -23.73
C LYS A 129 21.44 0.69 -22.26
N LEU A 130 22.00 1.48 -21.34
CA LEU A 130 22.14 1.12 -19.92
C LEU A 130 20.83 0.55 -19.33
N LEU A 131 19.71 1.23 -19.52
CA LEU A 131 18.41 0.78 -19.00
C LEU A 131 17.98 -0.59 -19.53
N GLN A 132 18.35 -0.90 -20.79
CA GLN A 132 18.09 -2.22 -21.37
C GLN A 132 19.00 -3.29 -20.75
N VAL A 133 20.27 -2.98 -20.50
CA VAL A 133 21.22 -3.89 -19.82
C VAL A 133 20.72 -4.20 -18.40
N GLN A 134 20.29 -3.17 -17.66
CA GLN A 134 19.74 -3.35 -16.31
C GLN A 134 18.44 -4.15 -16.32
N ALA A 135 17.53 -3.90 -17.25
CA ALA A 135 16.29 -4.66 -17.39
C ALA A 135 16.53 -6.13 -17.76
N ALA A 136 17.50 -6.39 -18.63
CA ALA A 136 17.90 -7.75 -18.98
C ALA A 136 18.46 -8.51 -17.77
N LEU A 137 19.31 -7.84 -17.00
CA LEU A 137 19.87 -8.40 -15.77
C LEU A 137 18.77 -8.68 -14.72
N ALA A 138 17.75 -7.81 -14.62
CA ALA A 138 16.59 -8.05 -13.76
C ALA A 138 15.83 -9.32 -14.15
N TRP A 139 15.64 -9.55 -15.46
CA TRP A 139 15.00 -10.78 -15.94
C TRP A 139 15.82 -12.03 -15.61
N ASP A 140 17.15 -11.99 -15.79
CA ASP A 140 18.04 -13.09 -15.44
C ASP A 140 18.01 -13.39 -13.93
N LEU A 141 17.98 -12.35 -13.08
CA LEU A 141 17.84 -12.49 -11.63
C LEU A 141 16.51 -13.12 -11.23
N LEU A 142 15.40 -12.66 -11.83
CA LEU A 142 14.08 -13.27 -11.59
C LEU A 142 14.06 -14.75 -11.97
N ARG A 143 14.62 -15.11 -13.13
CA ARG A 143 14.74 -16.50 -13.57
C ARG A 143 15.62 -17.34 -12.64
N ALA A 144 16.65 -16.76 -12.06
CA ALA A 144 17.52 -17.44 -11.10
C ALA A 144 16.82 -17.70 -9.76
N LEU A 145 15.99 -16.73 -9.31
CA LEU A 145 15.19 -16.83 -8.09
C LEU A 145 13.93 -17.70 -8.29
N ARG A 146 13.30 -17.60 -9.45
CA ARG A 146 12.07 -18.29 -9.83
C ARG A 146 12.29 -19.06 -11.14
N PRO A 147 12.78 -20.30 -11.10
CA PRO A 147 12.97 -21.12 -12.33
C PRO A 147 11.68 -21.36 -13.12
N ASP A 148 10.53 -21.28 -12.45
CA ASP A 148 9.18 -21.38 -13.01
C ASP A 148 8.63 -20.07 -13.60
N TYR A 149 9.40 -18.96 -13.56
CA TYR A 149 8.99 -17.69 -14.15
C TYR A 149 8.76 -17.81 -15.67
N THR A 150 7.52 -17.61 -16.10
CA THR A 150 7.06 -17.95 -17.47
C THR A 150 7.20 -16.83 -18.48
N THR A 151 7.32 -15.57 -18.03
CA THR A 151 7.42 -14.43 -18.92
C THR A 151 8.69 -14.51 -19.76
N SER A 152 8.55 -14.48 -21.09
CA SER A 152 9.71 -14.47 -22.00
C SER A 152 10.54 -13.19 -21.81
N ARG A 153 11.83 -13.27 -22.13
CA ARG A 153 12.74 -12.11 -22.04
C ARG A 153 12.22 -10.94 -22.89
N ASP A 154 11.78 -11.19 -24.11
CA ASP A 154 11.26 -10.15 -25.01
C ASP A 154 9.99 -9.51 -24.44
N GLY A 155 9.08 -10.31 -23.89
CA GLY A 155 7.87 -9.82 -23.22
C GLY A 155 8.21 -8.95 -22.00
N PHE A 156 9.15 -9.41 -21.17
CA PHE A 156 9.63 -8.65 -20.03
C PHE A 156 10.27 -7.32 -20.44
N MET A 157 11.12 -7.33 -21.48
CA MET A 157 11.77 -6.13 -21.99
C MET A 157 10.76 -5.14 -22.59
N ALA A 158 9.75 -5.64 -23.32
CA ALA A 158 8.71 -4.83 -23.93
C ALA A 158 7.77 -4.15 -22.92
N ALA A 159 7.59 -4.75 -21.75
CA ALA A 159 6.78 -4.20 -20.65
C ALA A 159 7.45 -3.02 -19.91
N ALA A 160 8.72 -2.67 -20.25
CA ALA A 160 9.37 -1.53 -19.64
C ALA A 160 8.75 -0.21 -20.12
N PRO A 161 8.36 0.71 -19.23
CA PRO A 161 7.91 2.03 -19.65
C PRO A 161 9.03 2.77 -20.38
N PRO A 162 8.70 3.61 -21.39
CA PRO A 162 9.71 4.37 -22.10
C PRO A 162 10.31 5.43 -21.16
N LEU A 163 11.53 5.19 -20.72
CA LEU A 163 12.28 6.11 -19.87
C LEU A 163 13.53 6.61 -20.62
N ARG A 164 13.72 7.93 -20.66
CA ARG A 164 14.90 8.57 -21.25
C ARG A 164 16.08 8.44 -20.29
N LEU A 165 17.22 8.03 -20.80
CA LEU A 165 18.43 7.84 -19.98
C LEU A 165 18.88 9.13 -19.28
N ASP A 166 18.80 10.28 -19.99
CA ASP A 166 19.19 11.58 -19.42
C ASP A 166 18.24 12.08 -18.33
N ALA A 167 16.93 11.75 -18.42
CA ALA A 167 15.96 12.01 -17.36
C ALA A 167 16.26 11.13 -16.13
N PHE A 168 16.51 9.85 -16.37
CA PHE A 168 16.85 8.89 -15.33
C PHE A 168 18.16 9.25 -14.61
N GLU A 169 19.20 9.60 -15.35
CA GLU A 169 20.47 10.08 -14.77
C GLU A 169 20.24 11.26 -13.82
N ASN A 170 19.46 12.26 -14.25
CA ASN A 170 19.18 13.42 -13.40
C ASN A 170 18.34 13.03 -12.17
N TYR A 171 17.42 12.08 -12.29
CA TYR A 171 16.67 11.55 -11.15
C TYR A 171 17.60 10.90 -10.14
N ILE A 172 18.46 9.96 -10.55
CA ILE A 172 19.41 9.28 -9.67
C ILE A 172 20.42 10.26 -9.03
N ARG A 173 20.94 11.21 -9.82
CA ARG A 173 21.80 12.29 -9.27
C ARG A 173 21.06 13.18 -8.27
N GLY A 174 19.75 13.35 -8.44
CA GLY A 174 18.88 14.01 -7.48
C GLY A 174 18.75 13.23 -6.17
N LEU A 175 18.52 11.91 -6.25
CA LEU A 175 18.45 11.03 -5.07
C LEU A 175 19.76 11.01 -4.26
N THR A 176 20.90 11.13 -4.93
CA THR A 176 22.24 11.08 -4.32
C THR A 176 22.87 12.45 -4.05
N ALA A 177 22.12 13.53 -4.31
CA ALA A 177 22.61 14.89 -4.10
C ALA A 177 22.91 15.17 -2.61
N LEU A 178 24.01 15.83 -2.35
CA LEU A 178 24.43 16.18 -0.97
C LEU A 178 23.76 17.45 -0.46
N THR A 179 23.18 18.27 -1.34
CA THR A 179 22.49 19.50 -0.97
C THR A 179 21.08 19.51 -1.51
N GLU A 180 20.14 20.10 -0.76
CA GLU A 180 18.75 20.27 -1.18
C GLU A 180 18.65 21.04 -2.51
N ALA A 181 19.45 22.08 -2.68
CA ALA A 181 19.43 22.88 -3.89
C ALA A 181 19.80 22.08 -5.14
N ASP A 182 20.83 21.21 -5.08
CA ASP A 182 21.20 20.31 -6.18
C ASP A 182 20.13 19.24 -6.39
N LYS A 183 19.58 18.66 -5.33
CA LYS A 183 18.46 17.70 -5.38
C LYS A 183 17.27 18.29 -6.15
N LEU A 184 16.81 19.46 -5.74
CA LEU A 184 15.70 20.16 -6.40
C LEU A 184 15.99 20.47 -7.86
N GLN A 185 17.20 20.95 -8.18
CA GLN A 185 17.62 21.26 -9.56
C GLN A 185 17.61 20.00 -10.43
N ARG A 186 18.18 18.89 -9.95
CA ARG A 186 18.25 17.61 -10.66
C ARG A 186 16.88 17.03 -10.92
N LEU A 187 16.02 16.96 -9.89
CA LEU A 187 14.66 16.43 -10.01
C LEU A 187 13.81 17.26 -10.99
N ARG A 188 13.87 18.60 -10.91
CA ARG A 188 13.21 19.47 -11.91
C ARG A 188 13.73 19.24 -13.32
N THR A 189 15.04 18.96 -13.49
CA THR A 189 15.63 18.64 -14.79
C THR A 189 15.13 17.30 -15.31
N ALA A 190 15.04 16.27 -14.45
CA ALA A 190 14.47 14.97 -14.80
C ALA A 190 13.04 15.09 -15.32
N ILE A 191 12.18 15.86 -14.62
CA ILE A 191 10.79 16.10 -15.02
C ILE A 191 10.69 16.91 -16.31
N ARG A 192 11.58 17.90 -16.52
CA ARG A 192 11.60 18.65 -17.78
C ARG A 192 11.96 17.77 -18.97
N LEU A 193 12.85 16.79 -18.78
CA LEU A 193 13.26 15.83 -19.81
C LEU A 193 12.21 14.74 -20.05
N ASN A 194 11.50 14.34 -19.00
CA ASN A 194 10.36 13.42 -19.05
C ASN A 194 9.20 13.95 -18.20
N PRO A 195 8.23 14.68 -18.80
CA PRO A 195 7.13 15.32 -18.08
C PRO A 195 6.15 14.36 -17.38
N SER A 196 6.19 13.08 -17.68
CA SER A 196 5.37 12.03 -17.04
C SER A 196 6.15 11.19 -16.02
N TYR A 197 7.32 11.65 -15.55
CA TYR A 197 8.18 10.90 -14.67
C TYR A 197 7.68 10.97 -13.22
N SER A 198 6.80 10.04 -12.84
CA SER A 198 6.10 10.03 -11.54
C SER A 198 7.05 9.90 -10.36
N GLU A 199 8.10 9.07 -10.45
CA GLU A 199 9.11 8.91 -9.40
C GLU A 199 9.83 10.22 -9.11
N ALA A 200 10.20 10.96 -10.14
CA ALA A 200 10.83 12.27 -9.97
C ALA A 200 9.85 13.32 -9.39
N MET A 201 8.56 13.25 -9.75
CA MET A 201 7.53 14.13 -9.17
C MET A 201 7.28 13.83 -7.71
N LEU A 202 7.20 12.54 -7.34
CA LEU A 202 7.03 12.10 -5.95
C LEU A 202 8.19 12.60 -5.09
N GLU A 203 9.41 12.32 -5.51
CA GLU A 203 10.61 12.70 -4.78
C GLU A 203 10.78 14.23 -4.67
N LEU A 204 10.42 14.97 -5.73
CA LEU A 204 10.39 16.43 -5.70
C LEU A 204 9.34 16.96 -4.73
N GLY A 205 8.16 16.34 -4.71
CA GLY A 205 7.08 16.68 -3.78
C GLY A 205 7.47 16.40 -2.32
N LYS A 206 8.08 15.25 -2.02
CA LYS A 206 8.61 14.90 -0.70
C LYS A 206 9.70 15.88 -0.27
N THR A 207 10.61 16.23 -1.15
CA THR A 207 11.68 17.21 -0.86
C THR A 207 11.12 18.59 -0.49
N TYR A 208 10.12 19.07 -1.22
CA TYR A 208 9.44 20.33 -0.83
C TYR A 208 8.67 20.20 0.48
N PHE A 209 8.07 19.04 0.76
CA PHE A 209 7.39 18.79 2.03
C PHE A 209 8.37 18.85 3.22
N GLU A 210 9.53 18.25 3.09
CA GLU A 210 10.61 18.30 4.10
C GLU A 210 11.13 19.73 4.29
N ALA A 211 11.24 20.50 3.22
CA ALA A 211 11.59 21.93 3.24
C ALA A 211 10.46 22.83 3.77
N HIS A 212 9.31 22.27 4.17
CA HIS A 212 8.12 23.00 4.63
C HIS A 212 7.49 23.92 3.57
N ASP A 213 7.85 23.76 2.30
CA ASP A 213 7.15 24.39 1.16
C ASP A 213 5.97 23.52 0.75
N TYR A 214 4.92 23.55 1.57
CA TYR A 214 3.74 22.71 1.39
C TYR A 214 2.96 23.04 0.10
N ASP A 215 3.05 24.29 -0.38
CA ASP A 215 2.42 24.71 -1.64
C ASP A 215 3.08 24.03 -2.84
N ALA A 216 4.40 24.07 -2.93
CA ALA A 216 5.13 23.39 -3.97
C ALA A 216 4.96 21.85 -3.86
N ALA A 217 5.03 21.31 -2.65
CA ALA A 217 4.81 19.89 -2.40
C ALA A 217 3.46 19.42 -2.95
N ALA A 218 2.36 20.05 -2.53
CA ALA A 218 1.01 19.70 -2.95
C ALA A 218 0.80 19.86 -4.47
N ASN A 219 1.46 20.83 -5.11
CA ASN A 219 1.38 21.04 -6.54
C ASN A 219 2.08 19.96 -7.35
N TRP A 220 3.21 19.45 -6.87
CA TRP A 220 3.93 18.38 -7.56
C TRP A 220 3.29 17.01 -7.35
N LEU A 221 2.91 16.69 -6.11
CA LEU A 221 2.26 15.42 -5.77
C LEU A 221 0.93 15.23 -6.50
N ALA A 222 0.14 16.29 -6.66
CA ALA A 222 -1.14 16.24 -7.39
C ALA A 222 -1.00 15.99 -8.91
N ARG A 223 0.20 16.01 -9.48
CA ARG A 223 0.43 15.71 -10.89
C ARG A 223 0.55 14.22 -11.18
N ILE A 224 0.79 13.42 -10.17
CA ILE A 224 0.90 11.96 -10.29
C ILE A 224 -0.50 11.41 -10.58
N PRO A 225 -0.68 10.67 -11.70
CA PRO A 225 -1.99 10.14 -12.07
C PRO A 225 -2.51 9.15 -11.03
N GLY A 226 -3.82 9.14 -10.76
CA GLY A 226 -4.43 8.22 -9.80
C GLY A 226 -4.29 6.73 -10.16
N SER A 227 -4.04 6.42 -11.45
CA SER A 227 -3.75 5.07 -11.93
C SER A 227 -2.28 4.65 -11.77
N ASP A 228 -1.40 5.57 -11.37
CA ASP A 228 0.02 5.29 -11.14
C ASP A 228 0.17 4.52 -9.80
N PRO A 229 1.00 3.48 -9.72
CA PRO A 229 1.28 2.79 -8.46
C PRO A 229 1.77 3.72 -7.34
N LEU A 230 2.47 4.81 -7.68
CA LEU A 230 2.96 5.82 -6.74
C LEU A 230 1.87 6.78 -6.24
N ALA A 231 0.67 6.74 -6.83
CA ALA A 231 -0.45 7.61 -6.42
C ALA A 231 -0.82 7.43 -4.93
N ARG A 232 -0.61 6.24 -4.38
CA ARG A 232 -0.87 5.95 -2.96
C ARG A 232 0.02 6.80 -2.05
N GLU A 233 1.33 6.69 -2.22
CA GLU A 233 2.29 7.48 -1.46
C GLU A 233 2.14 8.98 -1.75
N ALA A 234 1.92 9.35 -3.02
CA ALA A 234 1.66 10.73 -3.41
C ALA A 234 0.43 11.32 -2.71
N ASN A 235 -0.67 10.58 -2.59
CA ASN A 235 -1.87 11.02 -1.88
C ASN A 235 -1.64 11.17 -0.37
N PHE A 236 -0.82 10.32 0.23
CA PHE A 236 -0.45 10.46 1.63
C PHE A 236 0.25 11.80 1.89
N PHE A 237 1.33 12.09 1.15
CA PHE A 237 2.07 13.34 1.28
C PHE A 237 1.27 14.56 0.80
N LEU A 238 0.40 14.41 -0.21
CA LEU A 238 -0.54 15.46 -0.62
C LEU A 238 -1.53 15.79 0.48
N GLY A 239 -2.05 14.79 1.18
CA GLY A 239 -2.90 14.96 2.35
C GLY A 239 -2.20 15.72 3.46
N LEU A 240 -0.96 15.33 3.79
CA LEU A 240 -0.14 16.02 4.77
C LEU A 240 0.18 17.47 4.37
N ALA A 241 0.65 17.70 3.14
CA ALA A 241 0.95 19.03 2.65
C ALA A 241 -0.28 19.94 2.69
N SER A 242 -1.44 19.43 2.26
CA SER A 242 -2.72 20.16 2.31
C SER A 242 -3.17 20.45 3.74
N TYR A 243 -2.94 19.53 4.69
CA TYR A 243 -3.21 19.76 6.11
C TYR A 243 -2.38 20.91 6.66
N TYR A 244 -1.06 20.92 6.40
CA TYR A 244 -0.17 22.00 6.87
C TYR A 244 -0.44 23.35 6.19
N GLN A 245 -1.02 23.37 4.98
CA GLN A 245 -1.56 24.57 4.33
C GLN A 245 -2.87 25.07 4.99
N GLY A 246 -3.51 24.29 5.86
CA GLY A 246 -4.85 24.55 6.37
C GLY A 246 -5.96 24.24 5.37
N ASN A 247 -5.64 23.61 4.22
CA ASN A 247 -6.63 23.18 3.23
C ASN A 247 -7.18 21.79 3.59
N PHE A 248 -7.95 21.73 4.67
CA PHE A 248 -8.49 20.49 5.22
C PHE A 248 -9.41 19.74 4.25
N PRO A 249 -10.25 20.38 3.40
CA PRO A 249 -11.03 19.64 2.41
C PRO A 249 -10.17 18.88 1.39
N ARG A 250 -9.05 19.48 0.94
CA ARG A 250 -8.12 18.82 0.02
C ARG A 250 -7.35 17.70 0.72
N ALA A 251 -6.96 17.90 1.98
CA ALA A 251 -6.32 16.86 2.79
C ALA A 251 -7.23 15.65 2.96
N GLU A 252 -8.52 15.88 3.29
CA GLU A 252 -9.51 14.81 3.39
C GLU A 252 -9.68 14.04 2.09
N ALA A 253 -9.80 14.73 0.96
CA ALA A 253 -9.95 14.09 -0.34
C ALA A 253 -8.75 13.18 -0.66
N ALA A 254 -7.53 13.63 -0.40
CA ALA A 254 -6.31 12.86 -0.63
C ALA A 254 -6.23 11.61 0.26
N PHE A 255 -6.51 11.76 1.58
CA PHE A 255 -6.50 10.62 2.49
C PHE A 255 -7.64 9.63 2.21
N ARG A 256 -8.82 10.09 1.78
CA ARG A 256 -9.93 9.19 1.38
C ARG A 256 -9.57 8.40 0.12
N ALA A 257 -8.99 9.04 -0.90
CA ALA A 257 -8.55 8.36 -2.11
C ALA A 257 -7.51 7.26 -1.82
N LEU A 258 -6.63 7.49 -0.84
CA LEU A 258 -5.69 6.47 -0.38
C LEU A 258 -6.40 5.36 0.40
N MET A 259 -7.28 5.71 1.34
CA MET A 259 -7.98 4.75 2.20
C MET A 259 -8.85 3.78 1.40
N GLU A 260 -9.46 4.23 0.28
CA GLU A 260 -10.26 3.38 -0.62
C GLU A 260 -9.42 2.30 -1.29
N GLN A 261 -8.14 2.58 -1.55
CA GLN A 261 -7.21 1.63 -2.18
C GLN A 261 -6.40 0.84 -1.14
N PHE A 262 -6.06 1.49 -0.02
CA PHE A 262 -5.15 0.93 0.96
C PHE A 262 -5.45 1.45 2.37
N PRO A 263 -6.11 0.68 3.23
CA PRO A 263 -6.59 1.12 4.54
C PRO A 263 -5.48 1.12 5.60
N LEU A 264 -4.47 1.96 5.43
CA LEU A 264 -3.39 2.14 6.41
C LEU A 264 -3.91 2.73 7.72
N THR A 265 -3.35 2.30 8.83
CA THR A 265 -3.70 2.75 10.18
C THR A 265 -3.46 4.26 10.35
N GLU A 266 -2.35 4.76 9.82
CA GLU A 266 -1.99 6.18 9.82
C GLU A 266 -3.01 7.02 9.04
N VAL A 267 -3.59 6.46 7.99
CA VAL A 267 -4.62 7.15 7.19
C VAL A 267 -5.91 7.28 7.97
N TYR A 268 -6.32 6.27 8.73
CA TYR A 268 -7.47 6.39 9.63
C TYR A 268 -7.25 7.50 10.66
N ASN A 269 -6.08 7.51 11.30
CA ASN A 269 -5.72 8.59 12.23
C ASN A 269 -5.77 9.97 11.55
N ASN A 270 -5.15 10.11 10.38
CA ASN A 270 -5.07 11.39 9.67
C ASN A 270 -6.44 11.87 9.18
N LEU A 271 -7.32 10.95 8.76
CA LEU A 271 -8.73 11.26 8.47
C LEU A 271 -9.45 11.75 9.72
N GLY A 272 -9.20 11.14 10.88
CA GLY A 272 -9.72 11.60 12.17
C GLY A 272 -9.28 13.03 12.49
N VAL A 273 -7.97 13.31 12.34
CA VAL A 273 -7.40 14.66 12.56
C VAL A 273 -8.05 15.68 11.63
N VAL A 274 -8.13 15.38 10.34
CA VAL A 274 -8.72 16.31 9.35
C VAL A 274 -10.22 16.50 9.60
N SER A 275 -10.95 15.43 9.94
CA SER A 275 -12.38 15.49 10.28
C SER A 275 -12.63 16.37 11.53
N ALA A 276 -11.76 16.25 12.55
CA ALA A 276 -11.82 17.11 13.74
C ALA A 276 -11.61 18.59 13.38
N ARG A 277 -10.63 18.89 12.51
CA ARG A 277 -10.41 20.27 12.00
C ARG A 277 -11.58 20.82 11.19
N LEU A 278 -12.32 19.94 10.51
CA LEU A 278 -13.54 20.30 9.78
C LEU A 278 -14.80 20.33 10.66
N GLY A 279 -14.68 20.00 11.95
CA GLY A 279 -15.82 19.94 12.89
C GLY A 279 -16.80 18.80 12.58
N LYS A 280 -16.34 17.73 11.93
CA LYS A 280 -17.18 16.59 11.54
C LYS A 280 -17.29 15.56 12.67
N ALA A 281 -18.49 15.06 12.93
CA ALA A 281 -18.76 14.07 13.97
C ALA A 281 -18.08 12.70 13.70
N GLU A 282 -17.70 12.41 12.46
CA GLU A 282 -17.02 11.16 12.09
C GLU A 282 -15.57 11.06 12.61
N ALA A 283 -14.97 12.15 13.12
CA ALA A 283 -13.59 12.17 13.63
C ALA A 283 -13.34 11.05 14.65
N ARG A 284 -14.24 10.89 15.63
CA ARG A 284 -14.15 9.81 16.63
C ARG A 284 -14.12 8.41 16.01
N GLN A 285 -14.94 8.17 14.99
CA GLN A 285 -15.02 6.86 14.35
C GLN A 285 -13.71 6.52 13.64
N TRP A 286 -13.07 7.51 13.02
CA TRP A 286 -11.76 7.33 12.40
C TRP A 286 -10.66 7.04 13.41
N PHE A 287 -10.63 7.78 14.53
CA PHE A 287 -9.68 7.50 15.62
C PHE A 287 -9.91 6.14 16.26
N GLN A 288 -11.18 5.71 16.42
CA GLN A 288 -11.49 4.38 16.92
C GLN A 288 -10.95 3.29 15.98
N LYS A 289 -11.14 3.43 14.65
CA LYS A 289 -10.58 2.52 13.67
C LYS A 289 -9.05 2.44 13.73
N ALA A 290 -8.37 3.57 13.95
CA ALA A 290 -6.91 3.60 14.11
C ALA A 290 -6.47 2.82 15.36
N VAL A 291 -7.15 3.02 16.51
CA VAL A 291 -6.88 2.28 17.75
C VAL A 291 -7.20 0.79 17.61
N ASP A 292 -8.27 0.43 16.89
CA ASP A 292 -8.66 -0.98 16.68
C ASP A 292 -7.64 -1.71 15.78
N ALA A 293 -7.07 -1.00 14.78
CA ALA A 293 -6.09 -1.55 13.87
C ALA A 293 -4.68 -1.65 14.50
N ASP A 294 -4.28 -0.65 15.28
CA ASP A 294 -3.04 -0.69 16.08
C ASP A 294 -3.28 -0.14 17.49
N PRO A 295 -3.62 -1.02 18.45
CA PRO A 295 -3.83 -0.63 19.82
C PRO A 295 -2.55 -0.26 20.59
N SER A 296 -1.37 -0.45 20.01
CA SER A 296 -0.07 -0.18 20.65
C SER A 296 0.46 1.23 20.40
N ASP A 297 -0.15 2.00 19.49
CA ASP A 297 0.27 3.36 19.22
C ASP A 297 -0.36 4.35 20.22
N PRO A 298 0.45 5.07 21.04
CA PRO A 298 -0.07 6.01 22.03
C PRO A 298 -0.73 7.25 21.41
N ASP A 299 -0.37 7.66 20.18
CA ASP A 299 -0.93 8.85 19.55
C ASP A 299 -2.37 8.62 19.09
N TYR A 300 -2.72 7.39 18.65
CA TYR A 300 -4.11 7.04 18.31
C TYR A 300 -5.00 7.09 19.54
N ARG A 301 -4.53 6.57 20.67
CA ARG A 301 -5.25 6.63 21.95
C ARG A 301 -5.41 8.05 22.46
N PHE A 302 -4.36 8.87 22.31
CA PHE A 302 -4.41 10.30 22.65
C PHE A 302 -5.49 11.02 21.84
N ASN A 303 -5.50 10.82 20.51
CA ASN A 303 -6.45 11.47 19.61
C ASN A 303 -7.90 11.01 19.88
N LEU A 304 -8.10 9.70 20.13
CA LEU A 304 -9.41 9.19 20.54
C LEU A 304 -9.85 9.78 21.87
N GLY A 305 -8.95 9.87 22.85
CA GLY A 305 -9.21 10.52 24.14
C GLY A 305 -9.62 11.99 24.00
N LEU A 306 -8.95 12.71 23.12
CA LEU A 306 -9.28 14.11 22.82
C LEU A 306 -10.66 14.25 22.14
N ALA A 307 -10.98 13.40 21.18
CA ALA A 307 -12.29 13.38 20.52
C ALA A 307 -13.42 13.06 21.50
N LEU A 308 -13.24 12.07 22.36
CA LEU A 308 -14.22 11.73 23.41
C LEU A 308 -14.43 12.88 24.39
N LEU A 309 -13.35 13.60 24.74
CA LEU A 309 -13.45 14.77 25.59
C LEU A 309 -14.25 15.90 24.95
N HIS A 310 -14.06 16.15 23.66
CA HIS A 310 -14.83 17.13 22.90
C HIS A 310 -16.33 16.77 22.81
N GLU A 311 -16.67 15.48 22.81
CA GLU A 311 -18.05 14.99 22.86
C GLU A 311 -18.65 14.98 24.28
N GLY A 312 -17.85 15.29 25.31
CA GLY A 312 -18.26 15.31 26.71
C GLY A 312 -18.15 13.96 27.43
N ASP A 313 -17.67 12.91 26.77
CA ASP A 313 -17.40 11.61 27.39
C ASP A 313 -16.08 11.64 28.18
N ARG A 314 -16.14 12.20 29.37
CA ARG A 314 -14.97 12.32 30.26
C ARG A 314 -14.44 10.98 30.74
N GLU A 315 -15.31 9.99 30.92
CA GLU A 315 -14.91 8.66 31.40
C GLU A 315 -14.15 7.91 30.30
N GLY A 316 -14.69 7.87 29.09
CA GLY A 316 -14.03 7.32 27.92
C GLY A 316 -12.70 8.00 27.62
N ALA A 317 -12.67 9.33 27.66
CA ALA A 317 -11.44 10.13 27.47
C ALA A 317 -10.38 9.76 28.52
N SER A 318 -10.75 9.68 29.80
CA SER A 318 -9.82 9.31 30.88
C SER A 318 -9.24 7.91 30.70
N ARG A 319 -10.06 6.96 30.22
CA ARG A 319 -9.62 5.61 29.93
C ARG A 319 -8.57 5.60 28.83
N GLN A 320 -8.85 6.24 27.68
CA GLN A 320 -7.92 6.29 26.54
C GLN A 320 -6.61 7.01 26.89
N LEU A 321 -6.66 8.10 27.66
CA LEU A 321 -5.46 8.81 28.09
C LEU A 321 -4.61 8.00 29.07
N ARG A 322 -5.21 7.18 29.96
CA ARG A 322 -4.44 6.27 30.82
C ARG A 322 -3.77 5.17 30.01
N GLU A 323 -4.43 4.63 29.01
CA GLU A 323 -3.84 3.64 28.10
C GLU A 323 -2.72 4.26 27.26
N CYS A 324 -2.88 5.50 26.78
CA CYS A 324 -1.80 6.29 26.15
C CYS A 324 -0.58 6.41 27.09
N LEU A 325 -0.79 6.75 28.36
CA LEU A 325 0.28 6.87 29.35
C LEU A 325 0.89 5.55 29.75
N ALA A 326 0.17 4.43 29.65
CA ALA A 326 0.72 3.09 29.86
C ALA A 326 1.72 2.73 28.74
N LEU A 327 1.47 3.19 27.51
CA LEU A 327 2.35 3.00 26.35
C LEU A 327 3.50 4.01 26.32
N ARG A 328 3.23 5.29 26.69
CA ARG A 328 4.22 6.39 26.70
C ARG A 328 4.10 7.16 28.02
N SER A 329 4.81 6.70 29.03
CA SER A 329 4.69 7.20 30.42
C SER A 329 5.18 8.65 30.62
N ASP A 330 5.97 9.20 29.71
CA ASP A 330 6.52 10.57 29.74
C ASP A 330 5.71 11.58 28.94
N ASP A 331 4.53 11.19 28.40
CA ASP A 331 3.65 12.08 27.65
C ASP A 331 3.02 13.16 28.55
N ASN A 332 3.63 14.33 28.55
CA ASN A 332 3.21 15.45 29.41
C ASN A 332 1.87 16.05 28.98
N GLU A 333 1.52 15.97 27.71
CA GLU A 333 0.26 16.50 27.18
C GLU A 333 -0.91 15.61 27.61
N ALA A 334 -0.75 14.29 27.51
CA ALA A 334 -1.72 13.31 28.03
C ALA A 334 -1.91 13.43 29.55
N LYS A 335 -0.82 13.64 30.32
CA LYS A 335 -0.89 13.89 31.78
C LYS A 335 -1.69 15.14 32.11
N SER A 336 -1.40 16.23 31.41
CA SER A 336 -2.09 17.51 31.61
C SER A 336 -3.58 17.42 31.34
N LEU A 337 -3.95 16.76 30.22
CA LEU A 337 -5.35 16.50 29.86
C LEU A 337 -6.06 15.66 30.94
N LEU A 338 -5.43 14.57 31.37
CA LEU A 338 -6.00 13.67 32.38
C LEU A 338 -6.21 14.39 33.73
N ALA A 339 -5.27 15.25 34.14
CA ALA A 339 -5.40 16.07 35.34
C ALA A 339 -6.57 17.07 35.24
N THR A 340 -6.76 17.65 34.06
CA THR A 340 -7.88 18.58 33.79
C THR A 340 -9.23 17.87 33.88
N ILE A 341 -9.33 16.63 33.38
CA ILE A 341 -10.55 15.82 33.46
C ILE A 341 -10.87 15.43 34.89
N GLY A 342 -9.84 15.10 35.70
CA GLY A 342 -9.96 14.69 37.09
C GLY A 342 -10.34 15.79 38.08
N GLY A 343 -10.51 17.04 37.60
CA GLY A 343 -10.80 18.18 38.47
C GLY A 343 -9.62 18.65 39.33
N GLN A 344 -8.43 18.12 39.12
CA GLN A 344 -7.18 18.62 39.64
C GLN A 344 -6.66 19.70 38.67
N ALA A 345 -7.40 20.81 38.52
CA ALA A 345 -6.79 22.00 37.94
C ALA A 345 -5.55 22.29 38.82
N ALA A 346 -4.36 22.22 38.23
CA ALA A 346 -3.18 22.71 38.89
C ALA A 346 -3.52 24.15 39.33
N SER A 347 -3.65 24.35 40.63
CA SER A 347 -3.64 25.70 41.16
C SER A 347 -2.43 26.39 40.54
N PRO A 348 -2.56 27.59 40.00
CA PRO A 348 -1.39 28.34 39.56
C PRO A 348 -0.45 28.38 40.78
N ALA A 349 0.68 27.68 40.67
CA ALA A 349 1.71 27.80 41.67
C ALA A 349 1.96 29.27 41.81
N GLU A 350 1.78 29.83 43.04
CA GLU A 350 2.16 31.17 43.40
C GLU A 350 3.64 31.39 43.04
N VAL A 351 3.87 31.85 41.83
CA VAL A 351 5.16 32.40 41.44
C VAL A 351 5.22 33.76 42.13
N LYS A 352 5.90 33.82 43.30
CA LYS A 352 6.29 35.07 43.88
C LYS A 352 7.00 35.92 42.82
N PRO A 353 6.59 37.18 42.62
CA PRO A 353 7.21 38.03 41.63
C PRO A 353 8.60 38.46 42.14
N THR A 354 9.65 37.76 41.71
CA THR A 354 10.99 38.36 41.69
C THR A 354 11.12 39.01 40.33
N GLY A 355 11.14 40.35 40.37
CA GLY A 355 11.06 41.22 39.22
C GLY A 355 12.09 40.95 38.13
N THR A 356 11.59 40.86 36.94
CA THR A 356 12.10 41.51 35.72
C THR A 356 10.96 41.49 34.70
N ALA A 357 10.56 42.68 34.26
CA ALA A 357 9.51 42.90 33.27
C ALA A 357 9.93 42.30 31.91
N GLY A 358 9.02 41.51 31.28
CA GLY A 358 9.19 41.19 29.88
C GLY A 358 8.79 39.78 29.41
N ALA A 359 8.11 38.93 30.20
CA ALA A 359 7.57 37.69 29.69
C ALA A 359 6.07 37.83 29.42
N SER A 360 5.67 37.78 28.16
CA SER A 360 4.26 37.56 27.77
C SER A 360 3.72 36.33 28.47
N PRO A 361 2.44 36.31 28.92
CA PRO A 361 1.85 35.12 29.52
C PRO A 361 1.93 33.95 28.53
N ALA A 362 2.52 32.84 28.97
CA ALA A 362 2.55 31.60 28.21
C ALA A 362 1.09 31.24 27.87
N THR A 363 0.72 31.41 26.62
CA THR A 363 -0.55 30.92 26.10
C THR A 363 -0.57 29.40 26.28
N VAL A 364 -1.43 28.93 27.18
CA VAL A 364 -1.70 27.49 27.33
C VAL A 364 -2.18 27.03 25.96
N LYS A 365 -1.31 26.36 25.22
CA LYS A 365 -1.67 25.79 23.92
C LYS A 365 -2.76 24.73 24.15
N THR A 366 -3.91 24.92 23.52
CA THR A 366 -4.95 23.92 23.50
C THR A 366 -4.36 22.64 22.90
N PRO A 367 -4.53 21.47 23.55
CA PRO A 367 -4.04 20.21 22.99
C PRO A 367 -4.60 19.99 21.60
N GLN A 368 -3.76 19.52 20.70
CA GLN A 368 -4.11 19.31 19.30
C GLN A 368 -3.95 17.83 18.94
N GLU A 369 -4.79 17.38 18.02
CA GLU A 369 -4.70 16.04 17.47
C GLU A 369 -3.34 15.82 16.80
N ARG A 370 -2.79 14.61 16.96
CA ARG A 370 -1.48 14.21 16.46
C ARG A 370 -1.61 13.54 15.10
N ILE A 371 -1.13 14.21 14.05
CA ILE A 371 -1.10 13.68 12.69
C ILE A 371 0.12 12.78 12.50
N LYS A 372 -0.04 11.64 11.80
CA LYS A 372 1.06 10.75 11.43
C LYS A 372 1.69 11.21 10.13
N ARG A 373 3.04 11.23 10.11
CA ARG A 373 3.83 11.70 8.97
C ARG A 373 4.57 10.58 8.22
N ASN A 374 4.65 9.39 8.82
CA ASN A 374 5.30 8.24 8.22
C ASN A 374 4.31 7.52 7.32
N TYR A 375 4.71 7.26 6.09
CA TYR A 375 4.03 6.36 5.17
C TYR A 375 4.72 5.00 5.26
N ASP A 376 4.04 4.01 5.81
CA ASP A 376 4.62 2.68 6.00
C ASP A 376 3.72 1.58 5.40
N GLU A 377 3.77 1.50 4.07
CA GLU A 377 3.09 0.44 3.33
C GLU A 377 3.73 -0.94 3.61
N ALA A 378 5.01 -0.98 3.97
CA ALA A 378 5.73 -2.22 4.24
C ALA A 378 5.26 -2.89 5.53
N ALA A 379 5.20 -2.13 6.63
CA ALA A 379 4.70 -2.65 7.90
C ALA A 379 3.25 -3.14 7.78
N PHE A 380 2.41 -2.46 6.99
CA PHE A 380 1.06 -2.94 6.73
C PHE A 380 1.04 -4.27 5.97
N ARG A 381 1.88 -4.43 4.95
CA ARG A 381 1.97 -5.69 4.18
C ARG A 381 2.51 -6.82 5.04
N GLU A 382 3.51 -6.57 5.87
CA GLU A 382 4.05 -7.53 6.82
C GLU A 382 2.99 -7.97 7.83
N LEU A 383 2.27 -7.02 8.43
CA LEU A 383 1.16 -7.31 9.35
C LEU A 383 0.02 -8.06 8.66
N ALA A 384 -0.29 -7.74 7.39
CA ALA A 384 -1.30 -8.45 6.62
C ALA A 384 -0.88 -9.91 6.37
N VAL A 385 0.39 -10.15 6.03
CA VAL A 385 0.95 -11.50 5.84
C VAL A 385 0.99 -12.27 7.18
N GLU A 386 1.41 -11.66 8.27
CA GLU A 386 1.39 -12.28 9.60
C GLU A 386 -0.03 -12.63 10.05
N THR A 387 -0.98 -11.73 9.81
CA THR A 387 -2.40 -11.95 10.13
C THR A 387 -2.98 -13.08 9.28
N GLN A 388 -2.63 -13.14 7.99
CA GLN A 388 -3.02 -14.23 7.10
C GLN A 388 -2.42 -15.55 7.56
N ASN A 389 -1.13 -15.62 7.86
CA ASN A 389 -0.44 -16.80 8.37
C ASN A 389 -1.01 -17.27 9.72
N ALA A 390 -1.34 -16.35 10.63
CA ALA A 390 -2.00 -16.66 11.88
C ALA A 390 -3.44 -17.17 11.68
N SER A 391 -4.15 -16.65 10.71
CA SER A 391 -5.48 -17.12 10.30
C SER A 391 -5.41 -18.51 9.68
N GLU A 392 -4.48 -18.75 8.77
CA GLU A 392 -4.24 -20.07 8.15
C GLU A 392 -3.87 -21.12 9.21
N SER A 393 -3.03 -20.78 10.20
CA SER A 393 -2.71 -21.66 11.32
C SER A 393 -3.90 -21.99 12.22
N ARG A 394 -4.91 -21.13 12.29
CA ARG A 394 -6.18 -21.41 12.97
C ARG A 394 -7.11 -22.25 12.09
N LEU A 395 -7.13 -21.96 10.79
CA LEU A 395 -7.96 -22.62 9.79
C LEU A 395 -7.57 -24.10 9.61
N THR A 396 -6.29 -24.45 9.67
CA THR A 396 -5.81 -25.86 9.63
C THR A 396 -6.37 -26.74 10.75
N LYS A 397 -6.96 -26.15 11.79
CA LYS A 397 -7.63 -26.87 12.90
C LYS A 397 -9.14 -27.01 12.70
N LEU A 398 -9.71 -26.40 11.68
CA LEU A 398 -11.13 -26.49 11.36
C LEU A 398 -11.42 -27.69 10.47
N ASP A 399 -12.65 -28.19 10.50
CA ASP A 399 -13.13 -29.14 9.50
C ASP A 399 -13.25 -28.43 8.12
N ALA A 400 -13.22 -29.22 7.04
CA ALA A 400 -13.20 -28.69 5.67
C ALA A 400 -14.38 -27.73 5.37
N ARG A 401 -15.55 -27.98 5.95
CA ARG A 401 -16.75 -27.15 5.73
C ARG A 401 -16.65 -25.80 6.42
N SER A 402 -16.13 -25.77 7.66
CA SER A 402 -15.88 -24.54 8.39
C SER A 402 -14.77 -23.70 7.74
N HIS A 403 -13.78 -24.39 7.17
CA HIS A 403 -12.69 -23.78 6.39
C HIS A 403 -13.23 -23.12 5.11
N ALA A 404 -14.04 -23.86 4.32
CA ALA A 404 -14.71 -23.32 3.14
C ALA A 404 -15.60 -22.10 3.46
N ALA A 405 -16.35 -22.14 4.57
CA ALA A 405 -17.20 -21.04 5.00
C ALA A 405 -16.40 -19.78 5.36
N TYR A 406 -15.21 -19.93 5.94
CA TYR A 406 -14.31 -18.81 6.22
C TYR A 406 -13.84 -18.15 4.92
N HIS A 407 -13.31 -18.92 3.96
CA HIS A 407 -12.86 -18.39 2.67
C HIS A 407 -13.99 -17.73 1.89
N LEU A 408 -15.19 -18.32 1.91
CA LEU A 408 -16.36 -17.71 1.31
C LEU A 408 -16.69 -16.34 1.92
N GLN A 409 -16.73 -16.26 3.25
CA GLN A 409 -17.02 -14.99 3.94
C GLN A 409 -15.94 -13.94 3.65
N HIS A 410 -14.66 -14.34 3.69
CA HIS A 410 -13.55 -13.44 3.43
C HIS A 410 -13.55 -12.94 1.97
N GLY A 411 -13.78 -13.84 1.01
CA GLY A 411 -13.92 -13.47 -0.40
C GLY A 411 -15.11 -12.54 -0.66
N HIS A 412 -16.25 -12.80 -0.02
CA HIS A 412 -17.42 -11.93 -0.08
C HIS A 412 -17.13 -10.51 0.46
N ASP A 413 -16.44 -10.42 1.60
CA ASP A 413 -16.05 -9.15 2.22
C ASP A 413 -15.05 -8.37 1.33
N LEU A 414 -14.14 -9.07 0.64
CA LEU A 414 -13.20 -8.49 -0.32
C LEU A 414 -13.92 -7.93 -1.55
N LEU A 415 -14.93 -8.64 -2.10
CA LEU A 415 -15.79 -8.13 -3.17
C LEU A 415 -16.52 -6.85 -2.75
N ALA A 416 -17.11 -6.85 -1.56
CA ALA A 416 -17.80 -5.69 -1.02
C ALA A 416 -16.88 -4.47 -0.85
N LYS A 417 -15.59 -4.70 -0.61
CA LYS A 417 -14.55 -3.66 -0.47
C LYS A 417 -13.92 -3.26 -1.81
N GLY A 418 -14.26 -3.93 -2.92
CA GLY A 418 -13.74 -3.62 -4.26
C GLY A 418 -12.37 -4.24 -4.57
N PHE A 419 -12.03 -5.38 -3.97
CA PHE A 419 -10.80 -6.14 -4.20
C PHE A 419 -11.09 -7.49 -4.92
N PRO A 420 -11.50 -7.45 -6.20
CA PRO A 420 -11.93 -8.66 -6.90
C PRO A 420 -10.80 -9.67 -7.16
N ALA A 421 -9.55 -9.22 -7.31
CA ALA A 421 -8.42 -10.13 -7.54
C ALA A 421 -8.08 -10.96 -6.30
N GLU A 422 -8.09 -10.32 -5.14
CA GLU A 422 -7.90 -10.98 -3.85
C GLU A 422 -9.10 -11.86 -3.49
N ALA A 423 -10.31 -11.39 -3.79
CA ALA A 423 -11.54 -12.15 -3.59
C ALA A 423 -11.56 -13.43 -4.44
N GLU A 424 -11.12 -13.37 -5.69
CA GLU A 424 -11.02 -14.54 -6.57
C GLU A 424 -10.19 -15.67 -5.93
N LYS A 425 -9.04 -15.32 -5.34
CA LYS A 425 -8.18 -16.30 -4.67
C LYS A 425 -8.91 -17.00 -3.51
N GLU A 426 -9.51 -16.22 -2.62
CA GLU A 426 -10.25 -16.75 -1.47
C GLU A 426 -11.45 -17.61 -1.91
N LEU A 427 -12.18 -17.16 -2.93
CA LEU A 427 -13.36 -17.85 -3.42
C LEU A 427 -13.03 -19.13 -4.18
N ARG A 428 -11.87 -19.22 -4.84
CA ARG A 428 -11.37 -20.49 -5.43
C ARG A 428 -11.09 -21.51 -4.32
N GLU A 429 -10.47 -21.12 -3.22
CA GLU A 429 -10.25 -21.99 -2.05
C GLU A 429 -11.60 -22.44 -1.45
N ALA A 430 -12.58 -21.53 -1.34
CA ALA A 430 -13.91 -21.89 -0.86
C ALA A 430 -14.59 -22.93 -1.76
N VAL A 431 -14.51 -22.80 -3.08
CA VAL A 431 -15.07 -23.74 -4.05
C VAL A 431 -14.31 -25.07 -4.05
N GLU A 432 -12.98 -25.05 -3.90
CA GLU A 432 -12.16 -26.29 -3.83
C GLU A 432 -12.49 -27.10 -2.57
N LEU A 433 -12.70 -26.43 -1.44
CA LEU A 433 -13.05 -27.07 -0.16
C LEU A 433 -14.52 -27.52 -0.08
N ASP A 434 -15.44 -26.82 -0.74
CA ASP A 434 -16.88 -27.14 -0.80
C ASP A 434 -17.48 -26.82 -2.18
N ALA A 435 -17.21 -27.68 -3.15
CA ALA A 435 -17.73 -27.56 -4.52
C ALA A 435 -19.28 -27.67 -4.61
N GLY A 436 -19.96 -27.98 -3.52
CA GLY A 436 -21.44 -27.98 -3.44
C GLY A 436 -22.03 -26.63 -3.02
N ASN A 437 -21.21 -25.63 -2.74
CA ASN A 437 -21.67 -24.34 -2.24
C ASN A 437 -22.02 -23.38 -3.39
N ALA A 438 -23.32 -23.26 -3.70
CA ALA A 438 -23.81 -22.41 -4.79
C ALA A 438 -23.43 -20.92 -4.61
N LEU A 439 -23.31 -20.41 -3.36
CA LEU A 439 -22.93 -19.03 -3.10
C LEU A 439 -21.43 -18.80 -3.38
N ALA A 440 -20.57 -19.78 -3.05
CA ALA A 440 -19.13 -19.69 -3.35
C ALA A 440 -18.89 -19.60 -4.87
N HIS A 441 -19.60 -20.42 -5.66
CA HIS A 441 -19.56 -20.33 -7.12
C HIS A 441 -20.10 -19.00 -7.65
N ALA A 442 -21.17 -18.46 -7.08
CA ALA A 442 -21.75 -17.19 -7.51
C ALA A 442 -20.83 -16.00 -7.20
N ASP A 443 -20.26 -15.95 -5.99
CA ASP A 443 -19.32 -14.91 -5.61
C ASP A 443 -18.00 -15.02 -6.41
N LEU A 444 -17.53 -16.26 -6.72
CA LEU A 444 -16.39 -16.46 -7.62
C LEU A 444 -16.69 -15.96 -9.05
N ALA A 445 -17.90 -16.20 -9.55
CA ALA A 445 -18.32 -15.64 -10.83
C ALA A 445 -18.32 -14.11 -10.82
N ASP A 446 -18.74 -13.49 -9.72
CA ASP A 446 -18.73 -12.03 -9.54
C ASP A 446 -17.29 -11.47 -9.53
N ALA A 447 -16.37 -12.15 -8.84
CA ALA A 447 -14.94 -11.80 -8.82
C ALA A 447 -14.30 -11.91 -10.21
N LEU A 448 -14.55 -13.01 -10.92
CA LEU A 448 -14.03 -13.24 -12.27
C LEU A 448 -14.55 -12.22 -13.29
N ASP A 449 -15.84 -11.86 -13.21
CA ASP A 449 -16.43 -10.83 -14.07
C ASP A 449 -15.79 -9.46 -13.83
N LEU A 450 -15.57 -9.10 -12.56
CA LEU A 450 -14.89 -7.87 -12.19
C LEU A 450 -13.40 -7.85 -12.60
N ASN A 451 -12.76 -9.02 -12.67
CA ASN A 451 -11.41 -9.21 -13.18
C ASN A 451 -11.34 -9.36 -14.71
N HIS A 452 -12.47 -9.17 -15.42
CA HIS A 452 -12.58 -9.28 -16.88
C HIS A 452 -12.37 -10.68 -17.46
N ASP A 453 -12.51 -11.74 -16.65
CA ASP A 453 -12.58 -13.14 -17.12
C ASP A 453 -14.05 -13.55 -17.33
N ALA A 454 -14.63 -13.10 -18.44
CA ALA A 454 -16.01 -13.42 -18.79
C ALA A 454 -16.27 -14.92 -18.96
N ALA A 455 -15.30 -15.67 -19.47
CA ALA A 455 -15.45 -17.11 -19.69
C ALA A 455 -15.52 -17.88 -18.36
N GLY A 456 -14.63 -17.55 -17.42
CA GLY A 456 -14.65 -18.07 -16.05
C GLY A 456 -15.91 -17.69 -15.32
N ALA A 457 -16.33 -16.42 -15.41
CA ALA A 457 -17.56 -15.93 -14.78
C ALA A 457 -18.82 -16.69 -15.25
N HIS A 458 -18.94 -16.96 -16.55
CA HIS A 458 -20.05 -17.77 -17.07
C HIS A 458 -20.01 -19.22 -16.59
N ALA A 459 -18.83 -19.84 -16.57
CA ALA A 459 -18.67 -21.23 -16.11
C ALA A 459 -19.09 -21.38 -14.63
N GLU A 460 -18.67 -20.48 -13.77
CA GLU A 460 -18.99 -20.47 -12.35
C GLU A 460 -20.46 -20.08 -12.09
N SER A 461 -21.04 -19.16 -12.88
CA SER A 461 -22.47 -18.83 -12.84
C SER A 461 -23.33 -20.06 -13.17
N ASP A 462 -22.96 -20.81 -14.19
CA ASP A 462 -23.63 -22.05 -14.57
C ASP A 462 -23.50 -23.13 -13.48
N ALA A 463 -22.34 -23.22 -12.84
CA ALA A 463 -22.12 -24.12 -11.70
C ALA A 463 -23.05 -23.76 -10.52
N ALA A 464 -23.12 -22.48 -10.17
CA ALA A 464 -24.00 -21.97 -9.11
C ALA A 464 -25.48 -22.31 -9.38
N LEU A 465 -25.92 -22.16 -10.63
CA LEU A 465 -27.32 -22.44 -11.03
C LEU A 465 -27.67 -23.94 -11.08
N ARG A 466 -26.69 -24.82 -11.28
CA ARG A 466 -26.87 -26.28 -11.24
C ARG A 466 -27.05 -26.83 -9.83
N LEU A 467 -26.56 -26.10 -8.84
CA LEU A 467 -26.72 -26.43 -7.42
C LEU A 467 -28.10 -25.97 -6.90
N THR A 468 -28.30 -25.89 -5.60
CA THR A 468 -29.54 -25.39 -4.99
C THR A 468 -29.38 -23.93 -4.60
N PRO A 469 -29.62 -22.97 -5.53
CA PRO A 469 -29.31 -21.58 -5.28
C PRO A 469 -30.27 -20.93 -4.27
N SER A 470 -29.69 -20.13 -3.35
CA SER A 470 -30.44 -19.27 -2.43
C SER A 470 -30.86 -17.96 -3.10
N ALA A 471 -31.66 -17.15 -2.40
CA ALA A 471 -31.99 -15.80 -2.85
C ALA A 471 -30.73 -14.95 -3.11
N SER A 472 -29.71 -15.05 -2.25
CA SER A 472 -28.42 -14.35 -2.40
C SER A 472 -27.69 -14.74 -3.69
N VAL A 473 -27.67 -16.03 -4.05
CA VAL A 473 -27.08 -16.48 -5.32
C VAL A 473 -27.73 -15.80 -6.53
N TYR A 474 -29.06 -15.76 -6.56
CA TYR A 474 -29.77 -15.10 -7.66
C TYR A 474 -29.51 -13.58 -7.70
N VAL A 475 -29.30 -12.94 -6.56
CA VAL A 475 -28.96 -11.51 -6.49
C VAL A 475 -27.56 -11.25 -7.07
N VAL A 476 -26.58 -12.06 -6.70
CA VAL A 476 -25.21 -11.96 -7.24
C VAL A 476 -25.20 -12.12 -8.76
N LEU A 477 -25.85 -13.17 -9.27
CA LEU A 477 -25.95 -13.42 -10.71
C LEU A 477 -26.74 -12.34 -11.46
N ALA A 478 -27.72 -11.70 -10.81
CA ALA A 478 -28.41 -10.55 -11.37
C ALA A 478 -27.49 -9.33 -11.52
N ARG A 479 -26.56 -9.11 -10.56
CA ARG A 479 -25.53 -8.04 -10.69
C ARG A 479 -24.64 -8.25 -11.91
N ILE A 480 -24.16 -9.46 -12.13
CA ILE A 480 -23.35 -9.80 -13.31
C ILE A 480 -24.15 -9.48 -14.59
N ASN A 481 -25.39 -9.99 -14.69
CA ASN A 481 -26.24 -9.74 -15.86
C ASN A 481 -26.49 -8.22 -16.09
N LEU A 482 -26.57 -7.41 -15.03
CA LEU A 482 -26.72 -5.97 -15.15
C LEU A 482 -25.47 -5.28 -15.70
N ARG A 483 -24.29 -5.75 -15.35
CA ARG A 483 -23.01 -5.27 -15.93
C ARG A 483 -22.90 -5.62 -17.41
N ASP A 484 -23.37 -6.81 -17.79
CA ASP A 484 -23.43 -7.26 -19.19
C ASP A 484 -24.56 -6.60 -20.01
N ASN A 485 -25.30 -5.63 -19.45
CA ASN A 485 -26.47 -5.02 -20.04
C ASN A 485 -27.62 -6.00 -20.35
N ASN A 486 -27.61 -7.21 -19.80
CA ASN A 486 -28.68 -8.20 -19.93
C ASN A 486 -29.78 -7.96 -18.90
N ARG A 487 -30.61 -6.94 -19.13
CA ARG A 487 -31.67 -6.52 -18.22
C ARG A 487 -32.76 -7.57 -18.04
N ASP A 488 -33.11 -8.27 -19.10
CA ASP A 488 -34.16 -9.30 -19.05
C ASP A 488 -33.71 -10.51 -18.22
N GLY A 489 -32.44 -10.94 -18.39
CA GLY A 489 -31.82 -11.95 -17.56
C GLY A 489 -31.78 -11.55 -16.08
N ALA A 490 -31.34 -10.33 -15.80
CA ALA A 490 -31.29 -9.80 -14.44
C ALA A 490 -32.69 -9.74 -13.79
N ALA A 491 -33.71 -9.28 -14.51
CA ALA A 491 -35.09 -9.23 -14.03
C ALA A 491 -35.65 -10.63 -13.68
N GLY A 492 -35.33 -11.62 -14.51
CA GLY A 492 -35.70 -13.02 -14.26
C GLY A 492 -35.07 -13.56 -12.97
N LEU A 493 -33.78 -13.30 -12.76
CA LEU A 493 -33.05 -13.72 -11.56
C LEU A 493 -33.54 -13.00 -10.28
N LEU A 494 -33.77 -11.68 -10.35
CA LEU A 494 -34.32 -10.93 -9.22
C LEU A 494 -35.74 -11.40 -8.83
N ASN A 495 -36.59 -11.73 -9.81
CA ASN A 495 -37.88 -12.28 -9.51
C ASN A 495 -37.79 -13.65 -8.80
N ARG A 496 -36.83 -14.51 -9.18
CA ARG A 496 -36.57 -15.77 -8.48
C ARG A 496 -36.05 -15.54 -7.06
N ALA A 497 -35.13 -14.56 -6.88
CA ALA A 497 -34.64 -14.17 -5.55
C ALA A 497 -35.80 -13.77 -4.63
N LEU A 498 -36.71 -12.91 -5.13
CA LEU A 498 -37.90 -12.44 -4.37
C LEU A 498 -38.98 -13.49 -4.18
N GLN A 499 -39.02 -14.53 -5.00
CA GLN A 499 -39.87 -15.70 -4.76
C GLN A 499 -39.39 -16.53 -3.58
N LEU A 500 -38.07 -16.65 -3.39
CA LEU A 500 -37.46 -17.37 -2.27
C LEU A 500 -37.46 -16.55 -0.98
N ASP A 501 -37.17 -15.25 -1.10
CA ASP A 501 -37.12 -14.30 0.00
C ASP A 501 -37.77 -12.97 -0.42
N PRO A 502 -39.09 -12.77 -0.19
CA PRO A 502 -39.80 -11.54 -0.55
C PRO A 502 -39.28 -10.29 0.18
N SER A 503 -38.54 -10.46 1.28
CA SER A 503 -38.00 -9.37 2.09
C SER A 503 -36.54 -9.05 1.75
N ASN A 504 -35.95 -9.68 0.76
CA ASN A 504 -34.53 -9.48 0.39
C ASN A 504 -34.28 -8.04 -0.04
N VAL A 505 -33.59 -7.29 0.82
CA VAL A 505 -33.36 -5.85 0.68
C VAL A 505 -32.56 -5.52 -0.57
N GLU A 506 -31.57 -6.34 -0.88
CA GLU A 506 -30.69 -6.12 -2.03
C GLU A 506 -31.41 -6.38 -3.35
N ALA A 507 -32.20 -7.46 -3.43
CA ALA A 507 -33.03 -7.75 -4.60
C ALA A 507 -34.06 -6.64 -4.88
N LEU A 508 -34.71 -6.12 -3.83
CA LEU A 508 -35.64 -5.00 -3.95
C LEU A 508 -34.93 -3.73 -4.43
N ALA A 509 -33.78 -3.40 -3.87
CA ALA A 509 -32.98 -2.23 -4.25
C ALA A 509 -32.51 -2.29 -5.71
N LEU A 510 -32.03 -3.45 -6.17
CA LEU A 510 -31.60 -3.66 -7.56
C LEU A 510 -32.78 -3.54 -8.52
N LYS A 511 -33.92 -4.13 -8.18
CA LYS A 511 -35.14 -4.04 -8.99
C LYS A 511 -35.61 -2.60 -9.12
N GLN A 512 -35.67 -1.85 -8.03
CA GLN A 512 -36.03 -0.43 -8.04
C GLN A 512 -35.07 0.41 -8.91
N ARG A 513 -33.75 0.15 -8.85
CA ARG A 513 -32.76 0.82 -9.72
C ARG A 513 -32.97 0.51 -11.20
N MET A 514 -33.37 -0.70 -11.53
CA MET A 514 -33.67 -1.09 -12.90
C MET A 514 -34.89 -0.34 -13.43
N GLU A 515 -35.96 -0.22 -12.62
CA GLU A 515 -37.20 0.46 -12.95
C GLU A 515 -37.00 1.98 -13.10
N SER A 516 -36.27 2.62 -12.17
CA SER A 516 -35.96 4.06 -12.22
C SER A 516 -35.11 4.49 -13.43
N LYS A 517 -34.22 3.63 -13.91
CA LYS A 517 -33.45 3.88 -15.13
C LYS A 517 -34.24 3.62 -16.43
N ALA A 518 -35.34 2.90 -16.39
CA ALA A 518 -36.23 2.71 -17.53
C ALA A 518 -37.06 3.96 -17.85
N ASP A 519 -37.42 4.75 -16.82
CA ASP A 519 -38.22 5.97 -16.97
C ASP A 519 -37.43 7.18 -17.49
N THR A 520 -36.09 7.09 -17.59
CA THR A 520 -35.21 8.19 -18.05
C THR A 520 -34.83 8.11 -19.53
N VAL A 521 -35.31 7.11 -20.29
CA VAL A 521 -35.12 7.09 -21.76
C VAL A 521 -36.24 7.89 -22.40
N PRO A 522 -35.96 9.02 -23.10
CA PRO A 522 -36.97 9.78 -23.78
C PRO A 522 -37.64 8.94 -24.88
N GLN A 523 -38.94 8.76 -24.80
CA GLN A 523 -39.75 8.29 -25.93
C GLN A 523 -39.70 9.36 -27.03
N ASN A 524 -38.69 9.33 -27.88
CA ASN A 524 -38.69 10.08 -29.10
C ASN A 524 -38.30 9.14 -30.25
N THR A 525 -39.35 8.59 -30.87
CA THR A 525 -39.53 8.42 -32.32
C THR A 525 -40.71 7.48 -32.59
N ARG A 526 -41.91 8.10 -32.59
CA ARG A 526 -43.02 7.64 -33.45
C ARG A 526 -43.75 8.87 -33.91
N LYS A 527 -43.33 9.41 -35.05
CA LYS A 527 -44.23 10.05 -36.03
C LYS A 527 -43.44 10.28 -37.34
N GLN A 528 -44.00 9.64 -38.35
CA GLN A 528 -43.87 9.76 -39.79
C GLN A 528 -42.75 8.95 -40.42
#